data_d4ea172a277257c405a4a345b59da011
#
_entry.id   d4ea172a277257c405a4a345b59da011
#
_cell.length_a   1.000
_cell.length_b   1.000
_cell.length_c   1.000
_cell.angle_alpha   90.00
_cell.angle_beta   90.00
_cell.angle_gamma   90.00
#
_symmetry.space_group_name_H-M   'P 1'
#
loop_
_entity.id
_entity.type
_entity.pdbx_description
1 polymer ?
#
loop_
_entity_poly.entity_id
_entity_poly.type
_entity_poly.pdbx_seq_one_letter_code
_entity_poly.pdbx_strand_id
1 'polypeptide(L)'
;AGERSRKAGIRFGFHNHQIEFQEINGRVPYDILLSLTDPKLVTFEVDLAWITAAGKDPIAYFRHHPGRFEVWHMKDLSPEKQDATLGEGIIDFKPILAEARTAGMKYWFLEQDHCRTHTPFESIKISRDYYLNKLLK
;
A
#
# COMPACT_ATOMS: atom_id res chain seq x y z
N ALA A 1 -10.50 5.99 -17.76
CA ALA A 1 -9.10 5.51 -17.76
C ALA A 1 -9.06 4.00 -17.97
N GLY A 2 -9.64 3.14 -17.07
CA GLY A 2 -9.51 1.68 -17.08
C GLY A 2 -9.87 0.97 -18.39
N GLU A 3 -10.95 1.38 -19.06
CA GLU A 3 -11.29 0.80 -20.38
C GLU A 3 -10.25 1.10 -21.47
N ARG A 4 -9.72 2.34 -21.48
CA ARG A 4 -8.69 2.71 -22.45
C ARG A 4 -7.41 1.92 -22.21
N SER A 5 -7.00 1.79 -20.94
CA SER A 5 -5.82 1.01 -20.55
C SER A 5 -5.97 -0.45 -20.94
N ARG A 6 -7.13 -1.06 -20.65
CA ARG A 6 -7.42 -2.44 -21.04
C ARG A 6 -7.35 -2.66 -22.55
N LYS A 7 -7.87 -1.73 -23.36
CA LYS A 7 -7.77 -1.80 -24.84
C LYS A 7 -6.32 -1.75 -25.34
N ALA A 8 -5.45 -1.10 -24.57
CA ALA A 8 -4.00 -1.02 -24.84
C ALA A 8 -3.21 -2.18 -24.21
N GLY A 9 -3.86 -3.16 -23.59
CA GLY A 9 -3.20 -4.28 -22.88
C GLY A 9 -2.54 -3.89 -21.57
N ILE A 10 -2.91 -2.73 -21.00
CA ILE A 10 -2.32 -2.21 -19.75
C ILE A 10 -3.35 -2.31 -18.63
N ARG A 11 -2.93 -2.84 -17.47
CA ARG A 11 -3.71 -2.83 -16.24
C ARG A 11 -3.65 -1.43 -15.61
N PHE A 12 -4.80 -0.82 -15.35
CA PHE A 12 -4.88 0.47 -14.67
C PHE A 12 -4.97 0.27 -13.16
N GLY A 13 -4.10 0.94 -12.41
CA GLY A 13 -4.10 0.96 -10.95
C GLY A 13 -4.25 2.39 -10.41
N PHE A 14 -4.85 2.52 -9.23
CA PHE A 14 -4.90 3.76 -8.45
C PHE A 14 -4.01 3.62 -7.23
N HIS A 15 -3.05 4.54 -7.05
CA HIS A 15 -2.18 4.63 -5.88
C HIS A 15 -2.72 5.66 -4.89
N ASN A 16 -2.77 5.29 -3.60
CA ASN A 16 -3.20 6.19 -2.54
C ASN A 16 -2.04 6.90 -1.84
N HIS A 17 -2.34 8.11 -1.40
CA HIS A 17 -1.66 8.80 -0.32
C HIS A 17 -2.57 8.91 0.91
N GLN A 18 -2.17 9.69 1.88
CA GLN A 18 -2.95 9.94 3.10
C GLN A 18 -4.21 10.77 2.82
N ILE A 19 -4.16 11.66 1.83
CA ILE A 19 -5.22 12.63 1.56
C ILE A 19 -6.54 11.97 1.12
N GLU A 20 -6.48 10.84 0.40
CA GLU A 20 -7.67 10.15 -0.09
C GLU A 20 -8.51 9.52 1.04
N PHE A 21 -7.93 9.41 2.22
CA PHE A 21 -8.62 8.89 3.42
C PHE A 21 -9.23 9.99 4.30
N GLN A 22 -9.01 11.27 3.97
CA GLN A 22 -9.62 12.38 4.68
C GLN A 22 -11.11 12.47 4.34
N GLU A 23 -11.93 12.57 5.38
CA GLU A 23 -13.37 12.72 5.21
C GLU A 23 -13.73 14.10 4.66
N ILE A 24 -14.51 14.13 3.59
CA ILE A 24 -15.04 15.35 2.96
C ILE A 24 -16.55 15.21 2.89
N ASN A 25 -17.28 16.07 3.60
CA ASN A 25 -18.75 16.07 3.65
C ASN A 25 -19.33 14.67 4.04
N GLY A 26 -18.76 14.04 5.05
CA GLY A 26 -19.20 12.71 5.53
C GLY A 26 -18.81 11.55 4.65
N ARG A 27 -17.92 11.73 3.68
CA ARG A 27 -17.51 10.70 2.73
C ARG A 27 -15.99 10.64 2.59
N VAL A 28 -15.46 9.42 2.50
CA VAL A 28 -14.03 9.16 2.26
C VAL A 28 -13.79 8.97 0.76
N PRO A 29 -12.97 9.79 0.09
CA PRO A 29 -12.70 9.66 -1.35
C PRO A 29 -12.21 8.27 -1.77
N TYR A 30 -11.36 7.64 -0.97
CA TYR A 30 -10.85 6.30 -1.26
C TYR A 30 -11.97 5.24 -1.31
N ASP A 31 -12.94 5.32 -0.39
CA ASP A 31 -14.10 4.42 -0.35
C ASP A 31 -15.01 4.63 -1.57
N ILE A 32 -15.15 5.90 -2.00
CA ILE A 32 -15.89 6.24 -3.22
C ILE A 32 -15.21 5.61 -4.45
N LEU A 33 -13.88 5.72 -4.57
CA LEU A 33 -13.13 5.12 -5.66
C LEU A 33 -13.28 3.60 -5.68
N LEU A 34 -13.17 2.94 -4.52
CA LEU A 34 -13.36 1.50 -4.39
C LEU A 34 -14.78 1.05 -4.82
N SER A 35 -15.81 1.82 -4.44
CA SER A 35 -17.21 1.48 -4.71
C SER A 35 -17.65 1.75 -6.16
N LEU A 36 -17.11 2.79 -6.79
CA LEU A 36 -17.53 3.25 -8.12
C LEU A 36 -16.69 2.70 -9.27
N THR A 37 -15.59 2.02 -9.01
CA THR A 37 -14.72 1.48 -10.06
C THR A 37 -14.93 -0.01 -10.28
N ASP A 38 -15.04 -0.41 -11.55
CA ASP A 38 -15.14 -1.81 -11.96
C ASP A 38 -13.83 -2.56 -11.62
N PRO A 39 -13.87 -3.62 -10.77
CA PRO A 39 -12.70 -4.40 -10.40
C PRO A 39 -11.99 -5.08 -11.59
N LYS A 40 -12.71 -5.30 -12.70
CA LYS A 40 -12.09 -5.84 -13.92
C LYS A 40 -11.26 -4.80 -14.69
N LEU A 41 -11.48 -3.52 -14.42
CA LEU A 41 -10.84 -2.41 -15.12
C LEU A 41 -9.83 -1.65 -14.28
N VAL A 42 -10.06 -1.57 -12.96
CA VAL A 42 -9.25 -0.78 -12.03
C VAL A 42 -8.83 -1.64 -10.85
N THR A 43 -7.54 -1.72 -10.62
CA THR A 43 -6.97 -2.25 -9.38
C THR A 43 -6.52 -1.11 -8.48
N PHE A 44 -6.09 -1.44 -7.26
CA PHE A 44 -5.51 -0.48 -6.34
C PHE A 44 -4.07 -0.89 -6.04
N GLU A 45 -3.19 0.09 -6.07
CA GLU A 45 -1.84 0.02 -5.56
C GLU A 45 -1.85 0.63 -4.18
N VAL A 46 -1.97 -0.22 -3.16
CA VAL A 46 -2.06 0.27 -1.78
C VAL A 46 -0.68 0.60 -1.23
N ASP A 47 -0.54 1.83 -0.73
CA ASP A 47 0.61 2.23 0.07
C ASP A 47 0.29 2.00 1.55
N LEU A 48 1.04 1.08 2.17
CA LEU A 48 0.81 0.63 3.55
C LEU A 48 1.19 1.71 4.58
N ALA A 49 2.15 2.58 4.26
CA ALA A 49 2.50 3.70 5.12
C ALA A 49 1.43 4.78 5.08
N TRP A 50 0.98 5.20 3.89
CA TRP A 50 -0.01 6.27 3.78
C TRP A 50 -1.38 5.90 4.35
N ILE A 51 -1.85 4.67 4.14
CA ILE A 51 -3.11 4.21 4.76
C ILE A 51 -2.99 4.17 6.29
N THR A 52 -1.83 3.73 6.82
CA THR A 52 -1.55 3.73 8.26
C THR A 52 -1.41 5.15 8.82
N ALA A 53 -0.74 6.06 8.11
CA ALA A 53 -0.62 7.47 8.48
C ALA A 53 -1.99 8.15 8.59
N ALA A 54 -2.94 7.76 7.74
CA ALA A 54 -4.34 8.19 7.79
C ALA A 54 -5.13 7.61 8.97
N GLY A 55 -4.52 6.73 9.78
CA GLY A 55 -5.20 6.06 10.90
C GLY A 55 -6.18 4.98 10.45
N LYS A 56 -6.03 4.46 9.24
CA LYS A 56 -6.85 3.38 8.71
C LYS A 56 -6.14 2.03 8.83
N ASP A 57 -6.92 0.97 8.95
CA ASP A 57 -6.41 -0.41 9.01
C ASP A 57 -6.44 -1.03 7.60
N PRO A 58 -5.28 -1.33 6.99
CA PRO A 58 -5.22 -1.97 5.67
C PRO A 58 -5.90 -3.35 5.66
N ILE A 59 -5.83 -4.11 6.76
CA ILE A 59 -6.46 -5.43 6.87
C ILE A 59 -7.98 -5.31 6.74
N ALA A 60 -8.57 -4.31 7.39
CA ALA A 60 -10.00 -4.04 7.27
C ALA A 60 -10.39 -3.74 5.82
N TYR A 61 -9.60 -2.93 5.11
CA TYR A 61 -9.82 -2.65 3.68
C TYR A 61 -9.73 -3.90 2.82
N PHE A 62 -8.75 -4.77 3.05
CA PHE A 62 -8.58 -6.01 2.29
C PHE A 62 -9.79 -6.96 2.46
N ARG A 63 -10.29 -7.07 3.68
CA ARG A 63 -11.45 -7.92 3.99
C ARG A 63 -12.76 -7.35 3.46
N HIS A 64 -12.94 -6.03 3.45
CA HIS A 64 -14.14 -5.39 2.88
C HIS A 64 -14.13 -5.35 1.35
N HIS A 65 -12.95 -5.33 0.72
CA HIS A 65 -12.79 -5.23 -0.73
C HIS A 65 -11.83 -6.30 -1.27
N PRO A 66 -12.16 -7.60 -1.13
CA PRO A 66 -11.24 -8.67 -1.53
C PRO A 66 -10.90 -8.62 -3.01
N GLY A 67 -9.63 -8.90 -3.32
CA GLY A 67 -9.13 -8.95 -4.69
C GLY A 67 -8.90 -7.59 -5.35
N ARG A 68 -9.05 -6.48 -4.62
CA ARG A 68 -8.91 -5.13 -5.20
C ARG A 68 -7.50 -4.55 -5.16
N PHE A 69 -6.60 -5.09 -4.33
CA PHE A 69 -5.29 -4.52 -4.02
C PHE A 69 -4.16 -5.37 -4.61
N GLU A 70 -4.02 -5.33 -5.94
CA GLU A 70 -3.08 -6.20 -6.66
C GLU A 70 -1.61 -5.78 -6.48
N VAL A 71 -1.35 -4.51 -6.16
CA VAL A 71 -0.01 -3.94 -6.02
C VAL A 71 0.13 -3.27 -4.65
N TRP A 72 1.27 -3.50 -4.00
CA TRP A 72 1.55 -2.94 -2.68
C TRP A 72 2.85 -2.16 -2.67
N HIS A 73 2.83 -0.95 -2.09
CA HIS A 73 4.03 -0.29 -1.59
C HIS A 73 4.31 -0.75 -0.16
N MET A 74 5.36 -1.54 -0.01
CA MET A 74 5.93 -1.94 1.27
C MET A 74 6.78 -0.78 1.79
N LYS A 75 6.15 0.13 2.50
CA LYS A 75 6.68 1.38 3.01
C LYS A 75 6.37 1.47 4.49
N ASP A 76 7.34 1.89 5.29
CA ASP A 76 7.24 1.96 6.74
C ASP A 76 7.20 3.40 7.25
N LEU A 77 6.74 3.59 8.47
CA LEU A 77 6.61 4.88 9.13
C LEU A 77 7.28 4.88 10.49
N SER A 78 7.91 6.01 10.85
CA SER A 78 8.29 6.29 12.22
C SER A 78 7.06 6.58 13.11
N PRO A 79 7.22 6.62 14.46
CA PRO A 79 6.16 7.06 15.37
C PRO A 79 5.61 8.45 15.04
N GLU A 80 6.43 9.33 14.46
CA GLU A 80 6.07 10.69 14.04
C GLU A 80 5.39 10.72 12.65
N LYS A 81 5.04 9.54 12.10
CA LYS A 81 4.43 9.37 10.78
C LYS A 81 5.27 9.92 9.62
N GLN A 82 6.57 9.77 9.73
CA GLN A 82 7.53 10.08 8.67
C GLN A 82 8.06 8.79 8.07
N ASP A 83 8.62 8.87 6.84
CA ASP A 83 9.25 7.73 6.20
C ASP A 83 10.31 7.08 7.10
N ALA A 84 10.25 5.78 7.21
CA ALA A 84 11.24 4.95 7.89
C ALA A 84 11.72 3.83 6.96
N THR A 85 12.95 3.38 7.17
CA THR A 85 13.47 2.18 6.53
C THR A 85 12.64 0.98 6.96
N LEU A 86 12.24 0.12 6.03
CA LEU A 86 11.36 -1.02 6.30
C LEU A 86 11.91 -1.89 7.43
N GLY A 87 11.11 -2.07 8.47
CA GLY A 87 11.47 -2.82 9.68
C GLY A 87 12.09 -1.99 10.79
N GLU A 88 12.33 -0.70 10.57
CA GLU A 88 12.75 0.27 11.59
C GLU A 88 11.60 1.20 12.03
N GLY A 89 10.42 1.04 11.41
CA GLY A 89 9.23 1.82 11.72
C GLY A 89 8.24 1.10 12.65
N ILE A 90 6.99 1.54 12.60
CA ILE A 90 5.92 1.10 13.50
C ILE A 90 4.96 0.09 12.86
N ILE A 91 5.07 -0.17 11.57
CA ILE A 91 4.11 -1.03 10.87
C ILE A 91 4.45 -2.50 11.11
N ASP A 92 3.50 -3.25 11.67
CA ASP A 92 3.63 -4.71 11.73
C ASP A 92 3.16 -5.33 10.41
N PHE A 93 4.11 -5.65 9.55
CA PHE A 93 3.84 -6.21 8.21
C PHE A 93 3.40 -7.67 8.24
N LYS A 94 3.65 -8.44 9.29
CA LYS A 94 3.32 -9.87 9.32
C LYS A 94 1.82 -10.13 9.20
N PRO A 95 0.95 -9.52 10.03
CA PRO A 95 -0.50 -9.70 9.89
C PRO A 95 -1.04 -9.12 8.57
N ILE A 96 -0.43 -8.05 8.05
CA ILE A 96 -0.81 -7.47 6.76
C ILE A 96 -0.50 -8.45 5.62
N LEU A 97 0.71 -9.03 5.60
CA LEU A 97 1.12 -10.03 4.61
C LEU A 97 0.31 -11.32 4.68
N ALA A 98 -0.18 -11.71 5.87
CA ALA A 98 -1.09 -12.84 6.00
C ALA A 98 -2.39 -12.66 5.20
N GLU A 99 -2.81 -11.44 4.95
CA GLU A 99 -3.98 -11.09 4.14
C GLU A 99 -3.67 -10.87 2.64
N ALA A 100 -2.45 -11.13 2.20
CA ALA A 100 -2.05 -10.91 0.80
C ALA A 100 -2.98 -11.62 -0.20
N ARG A 101 -3.41 -12.84 0.12
CA ARG A 101 -4.36 -13.60 -0.70
C ARG A 101 -5.75 -12.95 -0.72
N THR A 102 -6.25 -12.51 0.41
CA THR A 102 -7.54 -11.80 0.54
C THR A 102 -7.52 -10.50 -0.25
N ALA A 103 -6.43 -9.74 -0.13
CA ALA A 103 -6.22 -8.49 -0.86
C ALA A 103 -6.11 -8.70 -2.38
N GLY A 104 -5.66 -9.89 -2.82
CA GLY A 104 -5.38 -10.20 -4.22
C GLY A 104 -4.01 -9.72 -4.69
N MET A 105 -3.04 -9.58 -3.77
CA MET A 105 -1.69 -9.10 -4.05
C MET A 105 -1.01 -9.98 -5.10
N LYS A 106 -0.42 -9.33 -6.10
CA LYS A 106 0.39 -9.95 -7.17
C LYS A 106 1.80 -9.41 -7.22
N TYR A 107 1.95 -8.12 -6.92
CA TYR A 107 3.21 -7.41 -6.98
C TYR A 107 3.37 -6.53 -5.75
N TRP A 108 4.61 -6.29 -5.38
CA TRP A 108 4.95 -5.36 -4.32
C TRP A 108 6.30 -4.69 -4.61
N PHE A 109 6.47 -3.49 -4.07
CA PHE A 109 7.68 -2.69 -4.19
C PHE A 109 8.11 -2.23 -2.82
N LEU A 110 9.42 -2.28 -2.56
CA LEU A 110 10.01 -1.56 -1.44
C LEU A 110 10.11 -0.10 -1.86
N GLU A 111 9.50 0.79 -1.10
CA GLU A 111 9.49 2.21 -1.39
C GLU A 111 9.81 3.05 -0.16
N GLN A 112 10.50 4.15 -0.36
CA GLN A 112 10.80 5.14 0.65
C GLN A 112 11.04 6.49 -0.03
N ASP A 113 10.19 7.50 0.26
CA ASP A 113 10.32 8.83 -0.35
C ASP A 113 11.52 9.60 0.19
N HIS A 114 11.81 9.46 1.49
CA HIS A 114 12.86 10.19 2.16
C HIS A 114 13.69 9.27 3.06
N CYS A 115 14.98 9.15 2.74
CA CYS A 115 15.95 8.44 3.58
C CYS A 115 16.50 9.40 4.63
N ARG A 116 16.04 9.26 5.89
CA ARG A 116 16.35 10.19 6.99
C ARG A 116 17.52 9.73 7.85
N THR A 117 17.66 8.42 8.04
CA THR A 117 18.63 7.81 8.95
C THR A 117 19.82 7.16 8.22
N HIS A 118 19.60 6.74 7.00
CA HIS A 118 20.56 6.03 6.17
C HIS A 118 20.67 6.67 4.79
N THR A 119 21.71 6.35 4.04
CA THR A 119 21.77 6.67 2.61
C THR A 119 20.72 5.83 1.87
N PRO A 120 20.26 6.23 0.66
CA PRO A 120 19.29 5.46 -0.12
C PRO A 120 19.71 4.01 -0.38
N PHE A 121 21.01 3.76 -0.64
CA PHE A 121 21.51 2.40 -0.84
C PHE A 121 21.53 1.56 0.44
N GLU A 122 21.84 2.16 1.58
CA GLU A 122 21.77 1.48 2.88
C GLU A 122 20.31 1.17 3.24
N SER A 123 19.41 2.14 3.09
CA SER A 123 17.97 1.96 3.35
C SER A 123 17.39 0.81 2.53
N ILE A 124 17.61 0.78 1.22
CA ILE A 124 17.05 -0.30 0.39
C ILE A 124 17.66 -1.67 0.72
N LYS A 125 18.93 -1.71 1.08
CA LYS A 125 19.58 -2.95 1.51
C LYS A 125 19.00 -3.46 2.82
N ILE A 126 18.83 -2.60 3.84
CA ILE A 126 18.22 -2.94 5.13
C ILE A 126 16.78 -3.42 4.91
N SER A 127 15.99 -2.68 4.15
CA SER A 127 14.60 -3.00 3.80
C SER A 127 14.47 -4.37 3.13
N ARG A 128 15.32 -4.64 2.14
CA ARG A 128 15.37 -5.94 1.46
C ARG A 128 15.74 -7.07 2.43
N ASP A 129 16.77 -6.86 3.24
CA ASP A 129 17.26 -7.88 4.18
C ASP A 129 16.21 -8.16 5.27
N TYR A 130 15.49 -7.15 5.74
CA TYR A 130 14.35 -7.31 6.64
C TYR A 130 13.23 -8.12 5.98
N TYR A 131 12.82 -7.75 4.76
CA TYR A 131 11.79 -8.47 4.02
C TYR A 131 12.14 -9.95 3.85
N LEU A 132 13.33 -10.26 3.32
CA LEU A 132 13.76 -11.63 3.06
C LEU A 132 13.95 -12.48 4.32
N ASN A 133 14.46 -11.87 5.41
CA ASN A 133 14.86 -12.63 6.60
C ASN A 133 13.79 -12.64 7.71
N LYS A 134 12.84 -11.72 7.69
CA LYS A 134 11.85 -11.58 8.76
C LYS A 134 10.40 -11.74 8.30
N LEU A 135 10.10 -11.41 7.04
CA LEU A 135 8.73 -11.44 6.54
C LEU A 135 8.43 -12.66 5.66
N LEU A 136 9.42 -13.19 4.94
CA LEU A 136 9.26 -14.39 4.09
C LEU A 136 9.50 -15.72 4.82
N LYS A 137 9.83 -15.69 6.10
CA LYS A 137 10.12 -16.93 6.89
C LYS A 137 8.90 -17.41 7.65
#